data_114c3473df87a5c904cf0f3e892e60de
#
_entry.id   114c3473df87a5c904cf0f3e892e60de
#
_cell.length_a   1.000
_cell.length_b   1.000
_cell.length_c   1.000
_cell.angle_alpha   90.00
_cell.angle_beta   90.00
_cell.angle_gamma   90.00
#
_symmetry.space_group_name_H-M   'P 1'
#
loop_
_entity.id
_entity.type
_entity.pdbx_description
1 polymer ?
#
loop_
_entity_poly.entity_id
_entity_poly.type
_entity_poly.pdbx_seq_one_letter_code
_entity_poly.pdbx_strand_id
1 'polypeptide(L)'
;MANCLFHPSVRQAAHKKYADEIVKEIAWCVENRDGEFKDEIEREYHNLVPTKKDRVSFDQYLQKAFELIDGKAIQVLIMNGKTDIDSEQYETGCNFVIGGNTLGRGVTFPGLQTIYYTRTSKKPQADTMWQHSRMFGYDRDPGLMKIYIDENLYKLFSDINATNNSIISQIERGIEDIKVYYPNGLNPTRKNVLDTDHVEMLSGGTNYYPYYPDNDSIDEVSKILEPFASDEPYYQVSLRIVKEVLSHIIPSPDFKLKAFVSVIDTILSEQPAGQGILIVRRNRDVAQGTGALLSPNDWKLGSEFSSKVVLTMYQVTGNKGWGGRPLWVPNIKLPGDIIYYDVIEEN
;
A
#
# COMPACT_ATOMS: atom_id res chain seq x y z
N MET A 1 26.83 -21.68 9.38
CA MET A 1 25.38 -21.54 9.61
C MET A 1 24.76 -20.78 8.45
N ALA A 2 23.65 -21.29 7.91
CA ALA A 2 22.86 -20.62 6.89
C ALA A 2 21.37 -20.88 7.16
N ASN A 3 20.56 -19.84 7.12
CA ASN A 3 19.12 -19.94 7.28
C ASN A 3 18.41 -19.56 5.97
N CYS A 4 17.42 -20.37 5.61
CA CYS A 4 16.53 -20.16 4.49
C CYS A 4 15.11 -20.01 5.01
N LEU A 5 14.46 -18.90 4.71
CA LEU A 5 13.14 -18.57 5.22
C LEU A 5 12.07 -18.82 4.16
N PHE A 6 11.06 -19.63 4.48
CA PHE A 6 9.87 -19.82 3.66
C PHE A 6 8.65 -19.20 4.31
N HIS A 7 8.11 -18.19 3.67
CA HIS A 7 6.90 -17.49 4.12
C HIS A 7 5.74 -17.64 3.12
N PRO A 8 5.14 -18.84 3.03
CA PRO A 8 4.17 -19.13 1.97
C PRO A 8 2.78 -18.57 2.28
N SER A 9 2.34 -18.66 3.53
CA SER A 9 0.96 -18.34 3.93
C SER A 9 0.84 -18.31 5.46
N VAL A 10 -0.29 -17.83 5.96
CA VAL A 10 -0.67 -17.98 7.38
C VAL A 10 -1.26 -19.37 7.71
N ARG A 11 -1.57 -20.17 6.69
CA ARG A 11 -2.24 -21.48 6.86
C ARG A 11 -1.24 -22.55 7.21
N GLN A 12 -1.45 -23.23 8.36
CA GLN A 12 -0.57 -24.32 8.83
C GLN A 12 -0.46 -25.50 7.84
N ALA A 13 -1.54 -25.81 7.10
CA ALA A 13 -1.50 -26.84 6.06
C ALA A 13 -0.51 -26.52 4.94
N ALA A 14 -0.36 -25.24 4.60
CA ALA A 14 0.65 -24.82 3.61
C ALA A 14 2.05 -25.01 4.19
N HIS A 15 2.29 -24.70 5.46
CA HIS A 15 3.60 -24.91 6.09
C HIS A 15 4.02 -26.37 6.03
N LYS A 16 3.11 -27.28 6.38
CA LYS A 16 3.39 -28.72 6.31
C LYS A 16 3.71 -29.17 4.88
N LYS A 17 2.89 -28.72 3.90
CA LYS A 17 3.12 -29.06 2.50
C LYS A 17 4.52 -28.65 2.03
N TYR A 18 4.95 -27.41 2.32
CA TYR A 18 6.29 -26.94 1.95
C TYR A 18 7.40 -27.71 2.69
N ALA A 19 7.18 -28.06 3.97
CA ALA A 19 8.14 -28.88 4.70
C ALA A 19 8.31 -30.27 4.07
N ASP A 20 7.20 -30.91 3.73
CA ASP A 20 7.21 -32.25 3.09
C ASP A 20 7.91 -32.20 1.71
N GLU A 21 7.69 -31.13 0.91
CA GLU A 21 8.37 -30.96 -0.36
C GLU A 21 9.88 -30.71 -0.19
N ILE A 22 10.29 -29.87 0.75
CA ILE A 22 11.72 -29.63 1.03
C ILE A 22 12.41 -30.91 1.48
N VAL A 23 11.76 -31.72 2.32
CA VAL A 23 12.32 -33.03 2.73
C VAL A 23 12.49 -33.96 1.54
N LYS A 24 11.57 -33.99 0.59
CA LYS A 24 11.71 -34.77 -0.65
C LYS A 24 12.89 -34.26 -1.52
N GLU A 25 13.01 -32.95 -1.65
CA GLU A 25 14.13 -32.37 -2.41
C GLU A 25 15.48 -32.69 -1.76
N ILE A 26 15.57 -32.65 -0.43
CA ILE A 26 16.79 -33.06 0.28
C ILE A 26 17.10 -34.55 0.00
N ALA A 27 16.08 -35.40 0.01
CA ALA A 27 16.27 -36.84 -0.31
C ALA A 27 16.74 -37.03 -1.76
N TRP A 28 16.15 -36.30 -2.70
CA TRP A 28 16.56 -36.29 -4.10
C TRP A 28 18.02 -35.83 -4.25
N CYS A 29 18.45 -34.78 -3.54
CA CYS A 29 19.85 -34.32 -3.54
C CYS A 29 20.82 -35.41 -3.07
N VAL A 30 20.43 -36.19 -2.05
CA VAL A 30 21.25 -37.34 -1.57
C VAL A 30 21.35 -38.42 -2.61
N GLU A 31 20.24 -38.78 -3.24
CA GLU A 31 20.17 -39.86 -4.24
C GLU A 31 20.90 -39.49 -5.53
N ASN A 32 20.88 -38.21 -5.94
CA ASN A 32 21.48 -37.73 -7.18
C ASN A 32 22.80 -36.96 -6.96
N ARG A 33 23.45 -37.19 -5.84
CA ARG A 33 24.60 -36.43 -5.33
C ARG A 33 25.69 -36.22 -6.35
N ASP A 34 26.16 -37.31 -7.00
CA ASP A 34 27.29 -37.30 -7.92
C ASP A 34 26.88 -37.08 -9.40
N GLY A 35 25.61 -36.88 -9.66
CA GLY A 35 25.02 -36.60 -10.97
C GLY A 35 24.36 -35.20 -11.03
N GLU A 36 23.04 -35.17 -11.29
CA GLU A 36 22.28 -33.95 -11.55
C GLU A 36 22.43 -32.90 -10.44
N PHE A 37 22.52 -33.33 -9.18
CA PHE A 37 22.67 -32.37 -8.06
C PHE A 37 24.04 -31.68 -8.10
N LYS A 38 25.11 -32.39 -8.47
CA LYS A 38 26.42 -31.77 -8.66
C LYS A 38 26.42 -30.76 -9.78
N ASP A 39 25.76 -31.08 -10.89
CA ASP A 39 25.63 -30.16 -12.04
C ASP A 39 24.81 -28.89 -11.66
N GLU A 40 23.81 -29.03 -10.81
CA GLU A 40 23.07 -27.89 -10.28
C GLU A 40 23.92 -27.02 -9.35
N ILE A 41 24.72 -27.63 -8.47
CA ILE A 41 25.64 -26.89 -7.60
C ILE A 41 26.67 -26.13 -8.44
N GLU A 42 27.19 -26.71 -9.52
CA GLU A 42 28.16 -26.06 -10.40
C GLU A 42 27.53 -24.84 -11.09
N ARG A 43 26.30 -25.00 -11.60
CA ARG A 43 25.54 -23.91 -12.22
C ARG A 43 25.31 -22.78 -11.23
N GLU A 44 24.85 -23.09 -10.00
CA GLU A 44 24.62 -22.11 -8.99
C GLU A 44 25.90 -21.46 -8.47
N TYR A 45 27.02 -22.19 -8.41
CA TYR A 45 28.31 -21.63 -8.07
C TYR A 45 28.75 -20.56 -9.07
N HIS A 46 28.50 -20.77 -10.36
CA HIS A 46 28.80 -19.80 -11.41
C HIS A 46 27.84 -18.62 -11.40
N ASN A 47 26.59 -18.82 -10.97
CA ASN A 47 25.57 -17.78 -10.82
C ASN A 47 25.75 -16.97 -9.53
N LEU A 48 26.34 -17.55 -8.48
CA LEU A 48 26.71 -16.87 -7.25
C LEU A 48 27.85 -15.90 -7.53
N VAL A 49 27.46 -14.73 -7.77
CA VAL A 49 28.11 -13.45 -7.94
C VAL A 49 29.64 -13.44 -8.04
N PRO A 50 30.13 -12.90 -9.14
CA PRO A 50 31.55 -12.64 -9.38
C PRO A 50 32.20 -11.61 -8.47
N THR A 51 31.51 -11.04 -7.47
CA THR A 51 31.91 -9.81 -6.79
C THR A 51 32.79 -9.99 -5.54
N LYS A 52 33.01 -11.21 -5.05
CA LYS A 52 33.94 -11.40 -3.91
C LYS A 52 35.34 -11.75 -4.37
N LYS A 53 36.31 -10.93 -3.92
CA LYS A 53 37.74 -11.16 -4.09
C LYS A 53 38.22 -12.43 -3.40
N ASP A 54 37.50 -12.92 -2.39
CA ASP A 54 37.85 -14.11 -1.58
C ASP A 54 36.92 -15.29 -1.88
N ARG A 55 36.66 -15.53 -3.15
CA ARG A 55 35.83 -16.66 -3.61
C ARG A 55 36.52 -18.00 -3.32
N VAL A 56 35.84 -18.89 -2.59
CA VAL A 56 36.29 -20.27 -2.43
C VAL A 56 36.26 -20.98 -3.79
N SER A 57 37.15 -21.97 -3.98
CA SER A 57 37.13 -22.77 -5.19
C SER A 57 35.85 -23.60 -5.32
N PHE A 58 35.49 -24.01 -6.53
CA PHE A 58 34.33 -24.86 -6.73
C PHE A 58 34.44 -26.16 -5.92
N ASP A 59 35.62 -26.79 -5.87
CA ASP A 59 35.83 -28.02 -5.10
C ASP A 59 35.55 -27.83 -3.61
N GLN A 60 35.99 -26.72 -3.02
CA GLN A 60 35.71 -26.39 -1.62
C GLN A 60 34.21 -26.14 -1.39
N TYR A 61 33.54 -25.47 -2.34
CA TYR A 61 32.12 -25.23 -2.29
C TYR A 61 31.32 -26.54 -2.39
N LEU A 62 31.65 -27.39 -3.33
CA LEU A 62 31.04 -28.70 -3.54
C LEU A 62 31.25 -29.61 -2.33
N GLN A 63 32.48 -29.68 -1.82
CA GLN A 63 32.79 -30.45 -0.62
C GLN A 63 31.91 -30.01 0.55
N LYS A 64 31.73 -28.69 0.74
CA LYS A 64 30.90 -28.16 1.84
C LYS A 64 29.44 -28.51 1.64
N ALA A 65 28.90 -28.45 0.43
CA ALA A 65 27.54 -28.87 0.14
C ALA A 65 27.32 -30.36 0.47
N PHE A 66 28.27 -31.21 0.11
CA PHE A 66 28.21 -32.63 0.40
C PHE A 66 28.31 -32.91 1.91
N GLU A 67 29.19 -32.22 2.64
CA GLU A 67 29.30 -32.33 4.09
C GLU A 67 27.96 -31.99 4.81
N LEU A 68 27.21 -31.00 4.31
CA LEU A 68 25.91 -30.62 4.87
C LEU A 68 24.86 -31.71 4.69
N ILE A 69 24.88 -32.39 3.52
CA ILE A 69 23.96 -33.47 3.20
C ILE A 69 24.33 -34.75 3.98
N ASP A 70 25.57 -35.17 3.90
CA ASP A 70 26.07 -36.40 4.53
C ASP A 70 26.04 -36.31 6.05
N GLY A 71 26.36 -35.14 6.59
CA GLY A 71 26.35 -34.86 8.03
C GLY A 71 24.95 -34.69 8.61
N LYS A 72 23.89 -34.78 7.80
CA LYS A 72 22.51 -34.46 8.22
C LYS A 72 22.37 -33.11 8.93
N ALA A 73 23.19 -32.16 8.50
CA ALA A 73 23.24 -30.82 9.08
C ALA A 73 22.16 -29.89 8.50
N ILE A 74 21.26 -30.44 7.69
CA ILE A 74 20.12 -29.74 7.11
C ILE A 74 18.87 -30.04 7.95
N GLN A 75 18.23 -28.99 8.43
CA GLN A 75 17.02 -29.11 9.24
C GLN A 75 15.84 -28.40 8.55
N VAL A 76 14.65 -28.95 8.68
CA VAL A 76 13.39 -28.37 8.21
C VAL A 76 12.51 -28.09 9.42
N LEU A 77 12.34 -26.82 9.72
CA LEU A 77 11.70 -26.32 10.93
C LEU A 77 10.38 -25.63 10.58
N ILE A 78 9.27 -26.04 11.19
CA ILE A 78 7.97 -25.36 11.04
C ILE A 78 7.72 -24.48 12.24
N MET A 79 7.79 -23.16 12.03
CA MET A 79 7.54 -22.16 13.07
C MET A 79 6.11 -21.61 12.95
N ASN A 80 5.27 -21.99 13.90
CA ASN A 80 3.90 -21.49 14.00
C ASN A 80 3.50 -21.34 15.47
N GLY A 81 2.37 -20.70 15.76
CA GLY A 81 1.92 -20.45 17.14
C GLY A 81 1.62 -21.68 18.00
N LYS A 82 1.83 -22.91 17.50
CA LYS A 82 1.68 -24.18 18.22
C LYS A 82 2.99 -24.93 18.38
N THR A 83 4.02 -24.55 17.64
CA THR A 83 5.36 -25.15 17.70
C THR A 83 6.26 -24.23 18.49
N ASP A 84 6.74 -24.72 19.62
CA ASP A 84 7.79 -24.06 20.40
C ASP A 84 9.12 -24.45 19.74
N ILE A 85 9.71 -23.53 18.98
CA ILE A 85 11.04 -23.69 18.41
C ILE A 85 11.97 -22.83 19.23
N ASP A 86 12.94 -23.48 19.88
CA ASP A 86 14.01 -22.80 20.57
C ASP A 86 14.94 -22.10 19.55
N SER A 87 15.43 -20.91 19.87
CA SER A 87 16.36 -20.17 19.02
C SER A 87 17.63 -20.95 18.71
N GLU A 88 18.09 -21.78 19.63
CA GLU A 88 19.25 -22.64 19.44
C GLU A 88 19.14 -23.57 18.23
N GLN A 89 17.90 -23.96 17.85
CA GLN A 89 17.68 -24.91 16.76
C GLN A 89 18.05 -24.35 15.37
N TYR A 90 18.06 -23.02 15.19
CA TYR A 90 18.44 -22.37 13.93
C TYR A 90 19.73 -21.55 14.01
N GLU A 91 20.48 -21.69 15.09
CA GLU A 91 21.78 -21.04 15.27
C GLU A 91 22.96 -21.86 14.72
N THR A 92 22.72 -23.09 14.30
CA THR A 92 23.75 -23.96 13.74
C THR A 92 23.28 -24.62 12.45
N GLY A 93 24.18 -25.12 11.62
CA GLY A 93 23.87 -25.88 10.40
C GLY A 93 23.27 -25.08 9.27
N CYS A 94 22.42 -25.75 8.48
CA CYS A 94 21.62 -25.18 7.39
C CYS A 94 20.15 -25.44 7.65
N ASN A 95 19.34 -24.39 7.82
CA ASN A 95 17.98 -24.55 8.29
C ASN A 95 16.99 -23.95 7.28
N PHE A 96 15.99 -24.74 6.92
CA PHE A 96 14.81 -24.30 6.20
C PHE A 96 13.70 -24.00 7.20
N VAL A 97 13.46 -22.73 7.47
CA VAL A 97 12.47 -22.28 8.45
C VAL A 97 11.19 -21.86 7.73
N ILE A 98 10.10 -22.57 7.99
CA ILE A 98 8.83 -22.39 7.31
C ILE A 98 7.80 -21.86 8.30
N GLY A 99 7.11 -20.77 7.96
CA GLY A 99 6.09 -20.26 8.87
C GLY A 99 5.25 -19.13 8.32
N GLY A 100 4.40 -18.60 9.17
CA GLY A 100 3.48 -17.51 8.87
C GLY A 100 3.78 -16.24 9.65
N ASN A 101 2.77 -15.70 10.34
CA ASN A 101 2.89 -14.44 11.10
C ASN A 101 4.02 -14.45 12.14
N THR A 102 4.37 -15.58 12.68
CA THR A 102 5.43 -15.72 13.68
C THR A 102 6.79 -15.32 13.11
N LEU A 103 7.05 -15.60 11.83
CA LEU A 103 8.30 -15.25 11.16
C LEU A 103 8.47 -13.72 10.99
N GLY A 104 7.39 -12.99 10.84
CA GLY A 104 7.41 -11.55 10.67
C GLY A 104 7.54 -10.75 11.97
N ARG A 105 7.45 -11.39 13.13
CA ARG A 105 7.34 -10.70 14.42
C ARG A 105 8.28 -11.27 15.48
N GLY A 106 9.18 -10.44 15.98
CA GLY A 106 9.98 -10.75 17.17
C GLY A 106 11.08 -11.78 17.00
N VAL A 107 11.27 -12.38 15.83
CA VAL A 107 12.32 -13.39 15.59
C VAL A 107 13.38 -12.81 14.66
N THR A 108 14.64 -13.01 15.01
CA THR A 108 15.79 -12.69 14.18
C THR A 108 16.48 -14.00 13.79
N PHE A 109 16.74 -14.19 12.51
CA PHE A 109 17.42 -15.37 12.02
C PHE A 109 18.86 -15.01 11.66
N PRO A 110 19.85 -15.39 12.51
CA PRO A 110 21.25 -15.18 12.17
C PRO A 110 21.60 -15.96 10.90
N GLY A 111 22.46 -15.39 10.05
CA GLY A 111 22.84 -16.04 8.79
C GLY A 111 21.69 -16.31 7.81
N LEU A 112 20.60 -15.55 7.87
CA LEU A 112 19.53 -15.62 6.88
C LEU A 112 20.04 -15.08 5.54
N GLN A 113 20.09 -15.94 4.53
CA GLN A 113 20.63 -15.62 3.20
C GLN A 113 19.60 -15.87 2.09
N THR A 114 18.67 -16.78 2.30
CA THR A 114 17.66 -17.11 1.29
C THR A 114 16.27 -16.87 1.84
N ILE A 115 15.45 -16.17 1.07
CA ILE A 115 14.08 -15.84 1.43
C ILE A 115 13.16 -16.26 0.29
N TYR A 116 12.19 -17.11 0.60
CA TYR A 116 11.11 -17.48 -0.29
C TYR A 116 9.79 -16.91 0.24
N TYR A 117 9.35 -15.79 -0.36
CA TYR A 117 8.20 -15.04 0.10
C TYR A 117 7.09 -15.05 -0.94
N THR A 118 6.05 -15.83 -0.69
CA THR A 118 4.88 -15.94 -1.59
C THR A 118 3.57 -15.59 -0.90
N ARG A 119 3.64 -15.04 0.31
CA ARG A 119 2.45 -14.63 1.03
C ARG A 119 1.78 -13.45 0.33
N THR A 120 0.55 -13.66 -0.12
CA THR A 120 -0.30 -12.65 -0.72
C THR A 120 -1.47 -12.29 0.18
N SER A 121 -1.97 -11.08 0.05
CA SER A 121 -3.22 -10.61 0.66
C SER A 121 -4.00 -9.82 -0.38
N LYS A 122 -5.32 -9.97 -0.40
CA LYS A 122 -6.19 -9.14 -1.27
C LYS A 122 -6.16 -7.65 -0.89
N LYS A 123 -5.87 -7.37 0.39
CA LYS A 123 -5.74 -6.02 0.94
C LYS A 123 -4.52 -6.01 1.87
N PRO A 124 -3.31 -5.86 1.32
CA PRO A 124 -2.11 -5.81 2.13
C PRO A 124 -2.12 -4.55 3.03
N GLN A 125 -1.49 -4.67 4.18
CA GLN A 125 -1.41 -3.61 5.17
C GLN A 125 0.04 -3.18 5.35
N ALA A 126 0.31 -1.90 5.32
CA ALA A 126 1.65 -1.33 5.37
C ALA A 126 2.39 -1.74 6.65
N ASP A 127 1.74 -1.66 7.80
CA ASP A 127 2.31 -2.07 9.09
C ASP A 127 2.81 -3.53 9.07
N THR A 128 2.03 -4.42 8.45
CA THR A 128 2.40 -5.82 8.29
C THR A 128 3.54 -5.99 7.31
N MET A 129 3.50 -5.29 6.19
CA MET A 129 4.55 -5.36 5.17
C MET A 129 5.87 -4.78 5.70
N TRP A 130 5.85 -3.66 6.42
CA TRP A 130 7.03 -3.11 7.11
C TRP A 130 7.61 -4.08 8.12
N GLN A 131 6.78 -4.75 8.92
CA GLN A 131 7.25 -5.79 9.83
C GLN A 131 7.92 -6.95 9.09
N HIS A 132 7.41 -7.33 7.92
CA HIS A 132 7.97 -8.41 7.11
C HIS A 132 9.24 -7.96 6.38
N SER A 133 9.39 -6.70 6.00
CA SER A 133 10.57 -6.20 5.28
C SER A 133 11.87 -6.33 6.09
N ARG A 134 11.80 -6.47 7.43
CA ARG A 134 12.96 -6.81 8.27
C ARG A 134 13.66 -8.11 7.86
N MET A 135 12.96 -9.02 7.16
CA MET A 135 13.58 -10.24 6.63
C MET A 135 14.70 -9.94 5.64
N PHE A 136 14.60 -8.83 4.91
CA PHE A 136 15.63 -8.45 3.93
C PHE A 136 16.90 -7.95 4.60
N GLY A 137 16.81 -7.32 5.79
CA GLY A 137 17.94 -6.89 6.62
C GLY A 137 18.89 -5.90 5.93
N TYR A 138 19.63 -5.15 6.74
CA TYR A 138 20.70 -4.24 6.26
C TYR A 138 22.11 -4.70 6.67
N ASP A 139 22.18 -5.66 7.56
CA ASP A 139 23.40 -6.24 8.14
C ASP A 139 23.92 -7.44 7.37
N ARG A 140 23.32 -7.75 6.20
CA ARG A 140 23.63 -8.91 5.39
C ARG A 140 24.43 -8.53 4.15
N ASP A 141 25.19 -9.50 3.65
CA ASP A 141 25.89 -9.34 2.39
C ASP A 141 24.92 -9.46 1.20
N PRO A 142 24.59 -8.36 0.50
CA PRO A 142 23.65 -8.41 -0.61
C PRO A 142 24.07 -9.36 -1.72
N GLY A 143 25.38 -9.59 -1.90
CA GLY A 143 25.92 -10.49 -2.90
C GLY A 143 25.68 -11.97 -2.61
N LEU A 144 25.32 -12.31 -1.36
CA LEU A 144 25.00 -13.69 -0.95
C LEU A 144 23.50 -13.90 -0.73
N MET A 145 22.71 -12.83 -0.77
CA MET A 145 21.28 -12.95 -0.57
C MET A 145 20.57 -13.40 -1.82
N LYS A 146 19.67 -14.38 -1.66
CA LYS A 146 18.72 -14.81 -2.69
C LYS A 146 17.30 -14.58 -2.21
N ILE A 147 16.52 -13.89 -3.01
CA ILE A 147 15.13 -13.55 -2.71
C ILE A 147 14.25 -14.08 -3.83
N TYR A 148 13.37 -15.01 -3.49
CA TYR A 148 12.34 -15.55 -4.36
C TYR A 148 11.01 -14.92 -4.00
N ILE A 149 10.53 -14.02 -4.83
CA ILE A 149 9.34 -13.21 -4.58
C ILE A 149 8.58 -12.98 -5.89
N ASP A 150 7.26 -12.92 -5.80
CA ASP A 150 6.41 -12.53 -6.93
C ASP A 150 6.64 -11.05 -7.31
N GLU A 151 6.56 -10.73 -8.60
CA GLU A 151 6.81 -9.39 -9.12
C GLU A 151 5.92 -8.32 -8.48
N ASN A 152 4.64 -8.63 -8.24
CA ASN A 152 3.72 -7.69 -7.59
C ASN A 152 4.10 -7.45 -6.13
N LEU A 153 4.54 -8.49 -5.43
CA LEU A 153 5.04 -8.37 -4.06
C LEU A 153 6.36 -7.60 -4.00
N TYR A 154 7.26 -7.84 -4.95
CA TYR A 154 8.49 -7.06 -5.07
C TYR A 154 8.20 -5.58 -5.27
N LYS A 155 7.29 -5.25 -6.20
CA LYS A 155 6.85 -3.87 -6.42
C LYS A 155 6.28 -3.26 -5.15
N LEU A 156 5.42 -3.99 -4.43
CA LEU A 156 4.83 -3.52 -3.18
C LEU A 156 5.89 -3.19 -2.11
N PHE A 157 6.89 -4.06 -1.93
CA PHE A 157 8.00 -3.78 -1.00
C PHE A 157 8.86 -2.60 -1.47
N SER A 158 9.07 -2.45 -2.77
CA SER A 158 9.80 -1.32 -3.35
C SER A 158 9.06 0.00 -3.08
N ASP A 159 7.75 0.03 -3.27
CA ASP A 159 6.90 1.19 -3.02
C ASP A 159 6.88 1.56 -1.52
N ILE A 160 6.84 0.56 -0.63
CA ILE A 160 6.95 0.77 0.83
C ILE A 160 8.32 1.36 1.19
N ASN A 161 9.39 0.88 0.57
CA ASN A 161 10.73 1.42 0.78
C ASN A 161 10.83 2.87 0.30
N ALA A 162 10.21 3.21 -0.84
CA ALA A 162 10.13 4.59 -1.33
C ALA A 162 9.39 5.49 -0.33
N THR A 163 8.26 5.02 0.23
CA THR A 163 7.54 5.73 1.30
C THR A 163 8.43 5.97 2.52
N ASN A 164 9.14 4.95 2.98
CA ASN A 164 10.06 5.07 4.10
C ASN A 164 11.17 6.10 3.85
N ASN A 165 11.77 6.07 2.67
CA ASN A 165 12.80 7.04 2.26
C ASN A 165 12.26 8.47 2.20
N SER A 166 11.01 8.65 1.77
CA SER A 166 10.33 9.94 1.79
C SER A 166 10.16 10.47 3.21
N ILE A 167 9.75 9.62 4.16
CA ILE A 167 9.63 9.99 5.58
C ILE A 167 10.99 10.42 6.12
N ILE A 168 12.04 9.62 5.91
CA ILE A 168 13.39 9.93 6.36
C ILE A 168 13.86 11.28 5.79
N SER A 169 13.66 11.51 4.50
CA SER A 169 14.06 12.77 3.85
C SER A 169 13.30 13.98 4.42
N GLN A 170 12.03 13.85 4.80
CA GLN A 170 11.26 14.91 5.45
C GLN A 170 11.83 15.22 6.84
N ILE A 171 12.16 14.19 7.62
CA ILE A 171 12.78 14.34 8.94
C ILE A 171 14.14 15.04 8.83
N GLU A 172 15.00 14.62 7.90
CA GLU A 172 16.32 15.21 7.66
C GLU A 172 16.25 16.69 7.26
N ARG A 173 15.17 17.09 6.60
CA ARG A 173 14.90 18.49 6.23
C ARG A 173 14.29 19.31 7.35
N GLY A 174 13.98 18.72 8.49
CA GLY A 174 13.35 19.38 9.62
C GLY A 174 11.88 19.75 9.40
N ILE A 175 11.18 18.99 8.55
CA ILE A 175 9.74 19.17 8.33
C ILE A 175 9.01 18.64 9.56
N GLU A 176 8.25 19.50 10.23
CA GLU A 176 7.50 19.14 11.45
C GLU A 176 6.22 18.37 11.11
N ASP A 177 5.52 18.75 10.04
CA ASP A 177 4.32 18.08 9.55
C ASP A 177 4.69 16.99 8.51
N ILE A 178 5.06 15.80 9.00
CA ILE A 178 5.51 14.69 8.17
C ILE A 178 4.32 14.05 7.47
N LYS A 179 4.34 14.05 6.14
CA LYS A 179 3.32 13.42 5.30
C LYS A 179 3.73 12.02 4.88
N VAL A 180 2.83 11.07 5.11
CA VAL A 180 3.05 9.66 4.75
C VAL A 180 2.15 9.29 3.57
N TYR A 181 2.77 8.99 2.44
CA TYR A 181 2.09 8.56 1.24
C TYR A 181 2.13 7.04 1.14
N TYR A 182 0.97 6.42 1.03
CA TYR A 182 0.88 4.96 0.88
C TYR A 182 0.68 4.60 -0.60
N PRO A 183 1.36 3.55 -1.08
CA PRO A 183 1.15 3.05 -2.43
C PRO A 183 -0.29 2.59 -2.67
N ASN A 184 -0.71 2.63 -3.93
CA ASN A 184 -2.02 2.15 -4.34
C ASN A 184 -2.25 0.70 -3.93
N GLY A 185 -3.44 0.41 -3.40
CA GLY A 185 -3.81 -0.94 -2.96
C GLY A 185 -3.25 -1.35 -1.60
N LEU A 186 -2.47 -0.50 -0.93
CA LEU A 186 -1.94 -0.73 0.41
C LEU A 186 -2.75 0.06 1.45
N ASN A 187 -3.27 -0.64 2.46
CA ASN A 187 -3.88 0.03 3.62
C ASN A 187 -2.78 0.33 4.66
N PRO A 188 -2.80 1.48 5.36
CA PRO A 188 -1.78 1.80 6.39
C PRO A 188 -1.71 0.75 7.48
N THR A 189 -2.88 0.40 8.02
CA THR A 189 -3.03 -0.60 9.08
C THR A 189 -4.44 -1.21 9.05
N ARG A 190 -4.75 -2.08 10.00
CA ARG A 190 -6.09 -2.66 10.15
C ARG A 190 -7.07 -1.61 10.61
N LYS A 191 -8.30 -1.62 10.06
CA LYS A 191 -9.36 -0.67 10.45
C LYS A 191 -9.63 -0.62 11.96
N ASN A 192 -9.52 -1.74 12.64
CA ASN A 192 -9.76 -1.85 14.09
C ASN A 192 -8.60 -1.34 14.97
N VAL A 193 -7.52 -0.86 14.37
CA VAL A 193 -6.36 -0.26 15.07
C VAL A 193 -6.34 1.24 14.87
N LEU A 194 -7.04 1.76 13.84
CA LEU A 194 -7.20 3.18 13.63
C LEU A 194 -8.16 3.75 14.68
N ASP A 195 -7.73 4.77 15.37
CA ASP A 195 -8.60 5.57 16.20
C ASP A 195 -9.48 6.44 15.28
N THR A 196 -10.69 5.93 15.03
CA THR A 196 -11.65 6.57 14.12
C THR A 196 -12.23 7.87 14.68
N ASP A 197 -12.00 8.16 15.95
CA ASP A 197 -12.43 9.40 16.58
C ASP A 197 -11.42 10.52 16.28
N HIS A 198 -10.16 10.18 15.95
CA HIS A 198 -9.09 11.13 15.68
C HIS A 198 -8.55 11.08 14.23
N VAL A 199 -8.99 10.12 13.41
CA VAL A 199 -8.52 9.98 12.02
C VAL A 199 -9.67 9.81 11.06
N GLU A 200 -9.78 10.72 10.10
CA GLU A 200 -10.68 10.58 8.97
C GLU A 200 -9.99 9.86 7.79
N MET A 201 -10.73 8.96 7.17
CA MET A 201 -10.25 8.22 6.02
C MET A 201 -11.10 8.55 4.79
N LEU A 202 -10.44 9.07 3.75
CA LEU A 202 -11.06 9.37 2.47
C LEU A 202 -10.51 8.43 1.40
N SER A 203 -11.40 7.75 0.69
CA SER A 203 -11.01 6.89 -0.43
C SER A 203 -11.00 7.68 -1.73
N GLY A 204 -9.87 7.71 -2.42
CA GLY A 204 -9.79 8.25 -3.77
C GLY A 204 -10.70 7.50 -4.74
N GLY A 205 -11.11 8.16 -5.81
CA GLY A 205 -12.04 7.61 -6.79
C GLY A 205 -13.51 7.55 -6.34
N THR A 206 -13.78 7.81 -5.05
CA THR A 206 -15.13 7.86 -4.49
C THR A 206 -15.72 9.26 -4.63
N ASN A 207 -17.01 9.32 -4.92
CA ASN A 207 -17.77 10.57 -4.96
C ASN A 207 -18.33 10.88 -3.59
N TYR A 208 -18.08 12.09 -3.09
CA TYR A 208 -18.55 12.60 -1.80
C TYR A 208 -19.43 13.82 -2.01
N TYR A 209 -20.59 13.82 -1.41
CA TYR A 209 -21.54 14.95 -1.44
C TYR A 209 -22.27 15.06 -0.10
N PRO A 210 -22.62 16.29 0.35
CA PRO A 210 -23.34 16.48 1.60
C PRO A 210 -24.80 16.06 1.47
N TYR A 211 -25.32 15.43 2.51
CA TYR A 211 -26.74 15.01 2.55
C TYR A 211 -27.67 16.20 2.83
N TYR A 212 -27.22 17.15 3.65
CA TYR A 212 -27.94 18.35 4.07
C TYR A 212 -27.06 19.58 3.92
N PRO A 213 -26.80 20.08 2.69
CA PRO A 213 -26.03 21.30 2.52
C PRO A 213 -26.81 22.51 3.00
N ASP A 214 -26.13 23.47 3.61
CA ASP A 214 -26.69 24.75 3.96
C ASP A 214 -26.52 25.75 2.81
N ASN A 215 -27.37 26.82 2.82
CA ASN A 215 -27.52 27.74 1.71
C ASN A 215 -26.97 29.14 1.97
N ASP A 216 -26.40 29.40 3.10
CA ASP A 216 -26.07 30.78 3.52
C ASP A 216 -25.00 31.43 2.62
N SER A 217 -24.23 30.65 1.87
CA SER A 217 -23.18 31.14 0.96
C SER A 217 -23.52 31.00 -0.53
N ILE A 218 -24.77 30.88 -0.90
CA ILE A 218 -25.16 30.63 -2.31
C ILE A 218 -24.74 31.75 -3.25
N ASP A 219 -24.75 32.99 -2.83
CA ASP A 219 -24.43 34.14 -3.67
C ASP A 219 -22.93 34.18 -3.97
N GLU A 220 -22.06 33.87 -3.01
CA GLU A 220 -20.62 33.79 -3.17
C GLU A 220 -20.25 32.67 -4.12
N VAL A 221 -20.81 31.48 -3.92
CA VAL A 221 -20.59 30.33 -4.81
C VAL A 221 -21.09 30.66 -6.23
N SER A 222 -22.26 31.28 -6.36
CA SER A 222 -22.82 31.68 -7.66
C SER A 222 -21.89 32.66 -8.40
N LYS A 223 -21.31 33.61 -7.67
CA LYS A 223 -20.36 34.61 -8.21
C LYS A 223 -19.07 33.94 -8.72
N ILE A 224 -18.50 33.01 -7.93
CA ILE A 224 -17.28 32.28 -8.35
C ILE A 224 -17.58 31.42 -9.58
N LEU A 225 -18.76 30.83 -9.66
CA LEU A 225 -19.15 29.92 -10.74
C LEU A 225 -19.78 30.65 -11.94
N GLU A 226 -19.98 31.97 -11.89
CA GLU A 226 -20.54 32.75 -13.00
C GLU A 226 -19.83 32.56 -14.34
N PRO A 227 -18.47 32.53 -14.43
CA PRO A 227 -17.75 32.34 -15.67
C PRO A 227 -17.90 30.94 -16.29
N PHE A 228 -18.43 29.97 -15.54
CA PHE A 228 -18.50 28.58 -15.97
C PHE A 228 -19.92 28.23 -16.43
N ALA A 229 -20.11 28.05 -17.74
CA ALA A 229 -21.40 27.68 -18.32
C ALA A 229 -21.82 26.25 -17.94
N SER A 230 -23.14 26.01 -17.96
CA SER A 230 -23.70 24.71 -17.56
C SER A 230 -23.78 23.68 -18.68
N ASP A 231 -23.67 24.13 -19.92
CA ASP A 231 -23.70 23.34 -21.16
C ASP A 231 -22.34 22.75 -21.55
N GLU A 232 -21.23 23.34 -21.03
CA GLU A 232 -19.91 22.75 -21.23
C GLU A 232 -19.78 21.44 -20.44
N PRO A 233 -19.13 20.41 -21.03
CA PRO A 233 -18.96 19.14 -20.35
C PRO A 233 -18.17 19.28 -19.06
N TYR A 234 -17.07 20.01 -19.08
CA TYR A 234 -16.20 20.29 -17.92
C TYR A 234 -15.26 21.47 -18.20
N TYR A 235 -14.65 21.96 -17.14
CA TYR A 235 -13.58 22.95 -17.19
C TYR A 235 -12.32 22.39 -16.48
N GLN A 236 -11.16 22.65 -17.05
CA GLN A 236 -9.90 22.43 -16.36
C GLN A 236 -9.53 23.71 -15.63
N VAL A 237 -9.50 23.67 -14.29
CA VAL A 237 -9.32 24.83 -13.43
C VAL A 237 -8.15 24.65 -12.47
N SER A 238 -7.61 25.75 -11.95
CA SER A 238 -6.67 25.66 -10.83
C SER A 238 -7.35 25.04 -9.61
N LEU A 239 -6.64 24.18 -8.87
CA LEU A 239 -7.13 23.66 -7.59
C LEU A 239 -7.42 24.76 -6.57
N ARG A 240 -6.84 25.96 -6.73
CA ARG A 240 -7.19 27.14 -5.91
C ARG A 240 -8.65 27.55 -6.08
N ILE A 241 -9.20 27.47 -7.32
CA ILE A 241 -10.63 27.72 -7.57
C ILE A 241 -11.49 26.65 -6.91
N VAL A 242 -11.08 25.38 -7.00
CA VAL A 242 -11.78 24.29 -6.31
C VAL A 242 -11.82 24.53 -4.81
N LYS A 243 -10.70 24.90 -4.21
CA LYS A 243 -10.60 25.23 -2.80
C LYS A 243 -11.46 26.44 -2.44
N GLU A 244 -11.44 27.50 -3.23
CA GLU A 244 -12.23 28.70 -3.04
C GLU A 244 -13.75 28.39 -3.03
N VAL A 245 -14.23 27.63 -4.02
CA VAL A 245 -15.64 27.18 -4.03
C VAL A 245 -15.97 26.40 -2.77
N LEU A 246 -15.13 25.43 -2.39
CA LEU A 246 -15.35 24.61 -1.19
C LEU A 246 -15.35 25.43 0.09
N SER A 247 -14.54 26.50 0.19
CA SER A 247 -14.48 27.36 1.38
C SER A 247 -15.79 28.13 1.66
N HIS A 248 -16.64 28.26 0.65
CA HIS A 248 -17.98 28.89 0.79
C HIS A 248 -19.11 27.87 0.96
N ILE A 249 -18.79 26.57 1.04
CA ILE A 249 -19.77 25.53 1.36
C ILE A 249 -19.88 25.40 2.88
N ILE A 250 -21.08 25.44 3.40
CA ILE A 250 -21.37 25.15 4.80
C ILE A 250 -21.59 23.63 4.90
N PRO A 251 -20.67 22.90 5.55
CA PRO A 251 -20.73 21.44 5.54
C PRO A 251 -21.80 20.93 6.52
N SER A 252 -22.56 19.94 6.06
CA SER A 252 -23.26 19.05 6.99
C SER A 252 -22.25 18.10 7.67
N PRO A 253 -22.59 17.52 8.85
CA PRO A 253 -21.67 16.65 9.61
C PRO A 253 -21.14 15.43 8.83
N ASP A 254 -21.88 15.01 7.79
CA ASP A 254 -21.51 13.89 6.92
C ASP A 254 -20.53 14.28 5.80
N PHE A 255 -20.30 15.58 5.57
CA PHE A 255 -19.42 16.06 4.50
C PHE A 255 -18.09 16.57 5.07
N LYS A 256 -17.06 15.80 4.88
CA LYS A 256 -15.72 16.00 5.46
C LYS A 256 -14.94 17.14 4.77
N LEU A 257 -15.50 18.35 4.78
CA LEU A 257 -14.98 19.51 4.04
C LEU A 257 -13.52 19.81 4.39
N LYS A 258 -13.20 19.83 5.70
CA LYS A 258 -11.81 20.11 6.16
C LYS A 258 -10.83 19.12 5.56
N ALA A 259 -11.15 17.83 5.58
CA ALA A 259 -10.28 16.78 5.03
C ALA A 259 -10.11 16.91 3.51
N PHE A 260 -11.15 17.27 2.75
CA PHE A 260 -11.01 17.54 1.32
C PHE A 260 -10.11 18.73 1.03
N VAL A 261 -10.24 19.81 1.81
CA VAL A 261 -9.39 21.00 1.69
C VAL A 261 -7.94 20.66 2.03
N SER A 262 -7.70 19.89 3.08
CA SER A 262 -6.37 19.41 3.48
C SER A 262 -5.68 18.63 2.35
N VAL A 263 -6.41 17.70 1.70
CA VAL A 263 -5.89 16.96 0.54
C VAL A 263 -5.54 17.90 -0.62
N ILE A 264 -6.39 18.87 -0.92
CA ILE A 264 -6.12 19.87 -1.97
C ILE A 264 -4.89 20.71 -1.63
N ASP A 265 -4.74 21.15 -0.38
CA ASP A 265 -3.58 21.92 0.09
C ASP A 265 -2.29 21.09 -0.03
N THR A 266 -2.35 19.82 0.27
CA THR A 266 -1.23 18.90 0.07
C THR A 266 -0.83 18.84 -1.39
N ILE A 267 -1.78 18.65 -2.30
CA ILE A 267 -1.49 18.63 -3.75
C ILE A 267 -0.90 19.96 -4.21
N LEU A 268 -1.45 21.09 -3.74
CA LEU A 268 -0.95 22.42 -4.10
C LEU A 268 0.45 22.72 -3.52
N SER A 269 0.79 22.15 -2.36
CA SER A 269 2.13 22.31 -1.79
C SER A 269 3.21 21.64 -2.63
N GLU A 270 2.89 20.51 -3.24
CA GLU A 270 3.79 19.75 -4.11
C GLU A 270 3.78 20.28 -5.55
N GLN A 271 2.61 20.69 -6.01
CA GLN A 271 2.35 21.21 -7.35
C GLN A 271 1.57 22.52 -7.28
N PRO A 272 2.23 23.66 -7.09
CA PRO A 272 1.57 24.97 -6.95
C PRO A 272 0.69 25.38 -8.14
N ALA A 273 0.95 24.80 -9.32
CA ALA A 273 0.14 24.95 -10.54
C ALA A 273 -0.86 23.81 -10.74
N GLY A 274 -1.14 23.03 -9.67
CA GLY A 274 -2.06 21.88 -9.69
C GLY A 274 -3.43 22.24 -10.27
N GLN A 275 -3.94 21.37 -11.14
CA GLN A 275 -5.20 21.56 -11.83
C GLN A 275 -6.18 20.45 -11.47
N GLY A 276 -7.45 20.84 -11.32
CA GLY A 276 -8.59 19.95 -11.17
C GLY A 276 -9.59 20.09 -12.31
N ILE A 277 -10.63 19.30 -12.22
CA ILE A 277 -11.78 19.33 -13.13
C ILE A 277 -12.97 19.90 -12.41
N LEU A 278 -13.61 20.90 -13.01
CA LEU A 278 -14.83 21.51 -12.53
C LEU A 278 -15.98 21.19 -13.50
N ILE A 279 -17.04 20.63 -12.99
CA ILE A 279 -18.29 20.36 -13.72
C ILE A 279 -19.38 21.21 -13.07
N VAL A 280 -20.06 22.04 -13.86
CA VAL A 280 -21.12 22.92 -13.37
C VAL A 280 -22.45 22.51 -14.00
N ARG A 281 -23.48 22.31 -13.18
CA ARG A 281 -24.83 21.96 -13.63
C ARG A 281 -25.85 22.81 -12.88
N ARG A 282 -26.64 23.59 -13.61
CA ARG A 282 -27.66 24.48 -13.05
C ARG A 282 -29.06 23.93 -13.25
N ASN A 283 -30.00 24.50 -12.48
CA ASN A 283 -31.45 24.22 -12.59
C ASN A 283 -31.81 22.72 -12.44
N ARG A 284 -31.09 22.00 -11.54
CA ARG A 284 -31.37 20.60 -11.28
C ARG A 284 -32.60 20.45 -10.37
N ASP A 285 -33.67 19.81 -10.89
CA ASP A 285 -34.89 19.52 -10.13
C ASP A 285 -34.83 18.08 -9.56
N VAL A 286 -33.96 17.85 -8.60
CA VAL A 286 -33.74 16.56 -7.92
C VAL A 286 -34.19 16.60 -6.47
N ALA A 287 -34.66 15.47 -5.94
CA ALA A 287 -35.09 15.36 -4.57
C ALA A 287 -33.89 15.17 -3.62
N GLN A 288 -33.96 15.77 -2.44
CA GLN A 288 -32.98 15.54 -1.36
C GLN A 288 -33.04 14.07 -0.89
N GLY A 289 -31.92 13.55 -0.49
CA GLY A 289 -31.83 12.17 0.05
C GLY A 289 -31.95 11.06 -0.98
N THR A 290 -32.03 11.38 -2.27
CA THR A 290 -32.00 10.38 -3.34
C THR A 290 -30.59 10.22 -3.89
N GLY A 291 -30.18 9.00 -4.24
CA GLY A 291 -28.89 8.74 -4.89
C GLY A 291 -28.76 9.31 -6.32
N ALA A 292 -29.77 10.05 -6.78
CA ALA A 292 -29.86 10.61 -8.12
C ALA A 292 -29.23 12.00 -8.30
N LEU A 293 -28.53 12.53 -7.28
CA LEU A 293 -27.86 13.82 -7.39
C LEU A 293 -26.80 13.78 -8.48
N LEU A 294 -25.91 12.81 -8.44
CA LEU A 294 -24.89 12.59 -9.47
C LEU A 294 -25.50 11.86 -10.65
N SER A 295 -25.57 12.52 -11.81
CA SER A 295 -26.09 11.90 -13.01
C SER A 295 -25.13 10.79 -13.53
N PRO A 296 -25.66 9.75 -14.21
CA PRO A 296 -24.80 8.74 -14.83
C PRO A 296 -23.76 9.31 -15.81
N ASN A 297 -24.13 10.37 -16.53
CA ASN A 297 -23.23 11.05 -17.47
C ASN A 297 -22.11 11.80 -16.73
N ASP A 298 -22.41 12.54 -15.66
CA ASP A 298 -21.41 13.25 -14.87
C ASP A 298 -20.53 12.27 -14.10
N TRP A 299 -21.07 11.14 -13.63
CA TRP A 299 -20.30 10.05 -13.03
C TRP A 299 -19.29 9.47 -14.02
N LYS A 300 -19.74 9.16 -15.26
CA LYS A 300 -18.88 8.64 -16.31
C LYS A 300 -17.79 9.65 -16.67
N LEU A 301 -18.17 10.90 -16.90
CA LEU A 301 -17.26 12.00 -17.21
C LEU A 301 -16.20 12.18 -16.10
N GLY A 302 -16.63 12.24 -14.85
CA GLY A 302 -15.71 12.33 -13.71
C GLY A 302 -14.77 11.13 -13.58
N SER A 303 -15.18 9.94 -14.05
CA SER A 303 -14.37 8.73 -14.02
C SER A 303 -13.23 8.73 -15.04
N GLU A 304 -13.34 9.53 -16.11
CA GLU A 304 -12.27 9.71 -17.11
C GLU A 304 -11.05 10.44 -16.53
N PHE A 305 -11.21 11.16 -15.43
CA PHE A 305 -10.16 11.93 -14.75
C PHE A 305 -9.73 11.24 -13.43
N SER A 306 -9.27 9.99 -13.53
CA SER A 306 -8.91 9.19 -12.34
C SER A 306 -7.76 9.76 -11.52
N SER A 307 -6.84 10.51 -12.12
CA SER A 307 -5.65 11.10 -11.46
C SER A 307 -5.85 12.56 -11.02
N LYS A 308 -7.05 13.11 -11.14
CA LYS A 308 -7.34 14.51 -10.81
C LYS A 308 -8.43 14.63 -9.75
N VAL A 309 -8.40 15.73 -9.01
CA VAL A 309 -9.55 16.17 -8.24
C VAL A 309 -10.65 16.60 -9.19
N VAL A 310 -11.86 16.08 -9.01
CA VAL A 310 -13.06 16.46 -9.78
C VAL A 310 -14.07 17.05 -8.81
N LEU A 311 -14.43 18.32 -9.03
CA LEU A 311 -15.52 18.98 -8.31
C LEU A 311 -16.71 19.15 -9.25
N THR A 312 -17.84 18.52 -8.94
CA THR A 312 -19.10 18.76 -9.64
C THR A 312 -20.00 19.62 -8.76
N MET A 313 -20.42 20.75 -9.29
CA MET A 313 -21.30 21.69 -8.60
C MET A 313 -22.69 21.63 -9.22
N TYR A 314 -23.67 21.22 -8.40
CA TYR A 314 -25.06 21.14 -8.80
C TYR A 314 -25.86 22.28 -8.17
N GLN A 315 -26.40 23.19 -8.99
CA GLN A 315 -27.41 24.11 -8.51
C GLN A 315 -28.76 23.41 -8.58
N VAL A 316 -29.30 23.05 -7.42
CA VAL A 316 -30.66 22.49 -7.31
C VAL A 316 -31.68 23.60 -7.17
N THR A 317 -32.89 23.37 -7.71
CA THR A 317 -33.98 24.38 -7.66
C THR A 317 -34.56 24.62 -6.26
N GLY A 318 -34.33 23.68 -5.34
CA GLY A 318 -34.81 23.76 -3.97
C GLY A 318 -36.22 23.17 -3.75
N ASN A 319 -36.92 22.75 -4.80
CA ASN A 319 -38.36 22.43 -4.71
C ASN A 319 -38.65 21.05 -4.08
N LYS A 320 -37.68 20.14 -4.00
CA LYS A 320 -37.88 18.73 -3.62
C LYS A 320 -37.11 18.40 -2.34
N GLY A 321 -37.53 18.95 -1.21
CA GLY A 321 -36.95 18.65 0.10
C GLY A 321 -35.74 19.52 0.47
N TRP A 322 -35.36 20.50 -0.35
CA TRP A 322 -34.20 21.37 -0.13
C TRP A 322 -34.51 22.72 0.51
N GLY A 323 -35.63 22.85 1.16
CA GLY A 323 -36.04 24.10 1.87
C GLY A 323 -36.65 25.18 0.96
N GLY A 324 -36.99 24.86 -0.27
CA GLY A 324 -37.72 25.75 -1.18
C GLY A 324 -36.90 26.89 -1.81
N ARG A 325 -35.57 26.90 -1.61
CA ARG A 325 -34.66 27.88 -2.21
C ARG A 325 -33.59 27.19 -3.06
N PRO A 326 -33.16 27.75 -4.19
CA PRO A 326 -32.03 27.24 -4.94
C PRO A 326 -30.78 27.17 -4.07
N LEU A 327 -29.97 26.15 -4.24
CA LEU A 327 -28.69 25.99 -3.52
C LEU A 327 -27.67 25.25 -4.36
N TRP A 328 -26.40 25.43 -4.01
CA TRP A 328 -25.29 24.70 -4.60
C TRP A 328 -24.93 23.47 -3.76
N VAL A 329 -24.90 22.31 -4.39
CA VAL A 329 -24.49 21.05 -3.77
C VAL A 329 -23.21 20.58 -4.42
N PRO A 330 -22.11 20.49 -3.69
CA PRO A 330 -20.85 19.95 -4.20
C PRO A 330 -20.88 18.44 -4.27
N ASN A 331 -20.24 17.87 -5.28
CA ASN A 331 -19.80 16.49 -5.29
C ASN A 331 -18.31 16.50 -5.61
N ILE A 332 -17.49 16.06 -4.68
CA ILE A 332 -16.05 15.98 -4.85
C ILE A 332 -15.59 14.54 -5.01
N LYS A 333 -14.69 14.32 -5.95
CA LYS A 333 -13.95 13.08 -6.14
C LYS A 333 -12.47 13.39 -6.09
N LEU A 334 -11.76 12.76 -5.17
CA LEU A 334 -10.31 12.83 -5.06
C LEU A 334 -9.65 11.90 -6.09
N PRO A 335 -8.36 12.12 -6.44
CA PRO A 335 -7.61 11.21 -7.30
C PRO A 335 -7.79 9.75 -6.89
N GLY A 336 -8.00 8.86 -7.87
CA GLY A 336 -8.36 7.47 -7.63
C GLY A 336 -7.22 6.63 -7.09
N ASP A 337 -7.59 5.48 -6.50
CA ASP A 337 -6.69 4.43 -6.01
C ASP A 337 -5.79 4.82 -4.82
N ILE A 338 -5.99 5.98 -4.21
CA ILE A 338 -5.27 6.46 -3.03
C ILE A 338 -6.25 6.53 -1.85
N ILE A 339 -5.78 6.17 -0.67
CA ILE A 339 -6.50 6.42 0.57
C ILE A 339 -5.81 7.58 1.27
N TYR A 340 -6.57 8.62 1.55
CA TYR A 340 -6.11 9.80 2.27
C TYR A 340 -6.50 9.67 3.74
N TYR A 341 -5.60 10.05 4.61
CA TYR A 341 -5.82 10.10 6.06
C TYR A 341 -5.64 11.53 6.52
N ASP A 342 -6.58 12.01 7.28
CA ASP A 342 -6.52 13.33 7.90
C ASP A 342 -6.70 13.18 9.42
N VAL A 343 -5.94 13.94 10.19
CA VAL A 343 -6.05 13.94 11.65
C VAL A 343 -7.13 14.94 12.05
N ILE A 344 -8.10 14.47 12.80
CA ILE A 344 -9.15 15.35 13.35
C ILE A 344 -8.51 16.11 14.52
N GLU A 345 -8.25 17.40 14.33
CA GLU A 345 -7.86 18.26 15.44
C GLU A 345 -9.03 18.39 16.42
N GLU A 346 -8.81 18.06 17.69
CA GLU A 346 -9.75 18.39 18.77
C GLU A 346 -9.85 19.92 18.87
N ASN A 347 -11.06 20.46 18.66
CA ASN A 347 -11.35 21.88 18.84
C ASN A 347 -11.45 22.23 20.32
#